data_213ef244c4f50083caf20db150a54dc8
#
_entry.id   213ef244c4f50083caf20db150a54dc8
#
_cell.length_a   1.000
_cell.length_b   1.000
_cell.length_c   1.000
_cell.angle_alpha   90.00
_cell.angle_beta   90.00
_cell.angle_gamma   90.00
#
_symmetry.space_group_name_H-M   'P 1'
#
loop_
_entity.id
_entity.type
_entity.pdbx_description
1 polymer ?
#
loop_
_entity_poly.entity_id
_entity_poly.type
_entity_poly.pdbx_seq_one_letter_code
_entity_poly.pdbx_strand_id
1 'polypeptide(L)'
;MKNSFFDILFNRYYMMRAKVKHGSEFKLLGRNRIYAQNKGEIVFGDNCTLVSSPQINPVGGGTPMVICAKNGGKIQIGNNVGISNSEIICLKEIILEDNVLIGGGCAIMDSDHHPKDYYKRINNDRESIISAPVIIKEGAFVGAYSVILKGVTVGRHS
;
A
#
# COMPACT_ATOMS: atom_id res chain seq x y z
N MET A 1 16.46 3.70 15.49
CA MET A 1 15.63 4.81 16.01
C MET A 1 14.31 4.21 16.51
N LYS A 2 13.82 4.63 17.68
CA LYS A 2 12.58 4.10 18.26
C LYS A 2 11.42 5.05 17.90
N ASN A 3 10.23 4.50 17.66
CA ASN A 3 9.01 5.31 17.53
C ASN A 3 8.79 6.16 18.78
N SER A 4 8.24 7.36 18.59
CA SER A 4 7.72 8.13 19.70
C SER A 4 6.46 7.44 20.28
N PHE A 5 6.10 7.76 21.51
CA PHE A 5 4.87 7.27 22.13
C PHE A 5 3.62 7.62 21.27
N PHE A 6 3.59 8.82 20.71
CA PHE A 6 2.50 9.25 19.82
C PHE A 6 2.44 8.46 18.50
N ASP A 7 3.58 8.05 17.95
CA ASP A 7 3.61 7.24 16.72
C ASP A 7 3.06 5.84 17.00
N ILE A 8 3.35 5.27 18.16
CA ILE A 8 2.81 3.96 18.58
C ILE A 8 1.28 4.04 18.71
N LEU A 9 0.75 5.06 19.38
CA LEU A 9 -0.70 5.26 19.55
C LEU A 9 -1.38 5.48 18.19
N PHE A 10 -0.78 6.30 17.33
CA PHE A 10 -1.28 6.57 15.98
C PHE A 10 -1.40 5.27 15.16
N ASN A 11 -0.31 4.50 15.08
CA ASN A 11 -0.28 3.25 14.35
C ASN A 11 -1.30 2.25 14.92
N ARG A 12 -1.37 2.11 16.24
CA ARG A 12 -2.34 1.23 16.91
C ARG A 12 -3.79 1.58 16.56
N TYR A 13 -4.12 2.88 16.57
CA TYR A 13 -5.45 3.35 16.18
C TYR A 13 -5.82 2.92 14.76
N TYR A 14 -4.94 3.14 13.77
CA TYR A 14 -5.19 2.76 12.39
C TYR A 14 -5.27 1.25 12.20
N MET A 15 -4.37 0.49 12.78
CA MET A 15 -4.38 -0.98 12.72
C MET A 15 -5.68 -1.58 13.26
N MET A 16 -6.13 -1.11 14.42
CA MET A 16 -7.38 -1.58 15.05
C MET A 16 -8.60 -1.20 14.21
N ARG A 17 -8.67 0.05 13.75
CA ARG A 17 -9.80 0.54 12.95
C ARG A 17 -9.91 -0.17 11.60
N ALA A 18 -8.80 -0.47 10.98
CA ALA A 18 -8.74 -1.19 9.71
C ALA A 18 -8.85 -2.72 9.88
N LYS A 19 -8.87 -3.23 11.11
CA LYS A 19 -8.86 -4.68 11.42
C LYS A 19 -7.76 -5.43 10.66
N VAL A 20 -6.58 -4.80 10.58
CA VAL A 20 -5.43 -5.37 9.85
C VAL A 20 -5.00 -6.68 10.50
N LYS A 21 -4.83 -7.71 9.68
CA LYS A 21 -4.21 -8.97 10.09
C LYS A 21 -2.74 -8.94 9.73
N HIS A 22 -1.88 -9.39 10.61
CA HIS A 22 -0.44 -9.47 10.36
C HIS A 22 0.19 -10.67 11.08
N GLY A 23 1.28 -11.17 10.51
CA GLY A 23 2.08 -12.21 11.12
C GLY A 23 2.99 -11.69 12.24
N SER A 24 4.00 -12.48 12.58
CA SER A 24 5.02 -12.16 13.58
C SER A 24 6.00 -11.10 13.06
N GLU A 25 6.83 -10.52 13.95
CA GLU A 25 7.90 -9.57 13.61
C GLU A 25 7.46 -8.35 12.75
N PHE A 26 6.19 -7.91 12.89
CA PHE A 26 5.65 -6.78 12.15
C PHE A 26 6.10 -5.44 12.74
N LYS A 27 6.74 -4.59 11.94
CA LYS A 27 7.34 -3.32 12.38
C LYS A 27 6.73 -2.13 11.65
N LEU A 28 6.24 -1.15 12.41
CA LEU A 28 5.75 0.13 11.91
C LEU A 28 6.66 1.24 12.43
N LEU A 29 7.41 1.91 11.56
CA LEU A 29 8.33 2.98 11.88
C LEU A 29 7.76 4.31 11.38
N GLY A 30 7.63 5.30 12.28
CA GLY A 30 6.92 6.54 12.00
C GLY A 30 5.40 6.36 11.95
N ARG A 31 4.67 7.29 11.31
CA ARG A 31 3.20 7.33 11.27
C ARG A 31 2.66 6.73 9.99
N ASN A 32 2.16 5.51 10.08
CA ASN A 32 1.61 4.78 8.93
C ASN A 32 0.07 4.92 8.91
N ARG A 33 -0.49 5.42 7.81
CA ARG A 33 -1.94 5.53 7.60
C ARG A 33 -2.46 4.29 6.89
N ILE A 34 -3.10 3.40 7.64
CA ILE A 34 -3.62 2.12 7.11
C ILE A 34 -5.14 2.12 7.24
N TYR A 35 -5.85 2.05 6.12
CA TYR A 35 -7.31 2.12 6.08
C TYR A 35 -7.90 0.90 5.38
N ALA A 36 -8.93 0.30 6.01
CA ALA A 36 -9.82 -0.62 5.34
C ALA A 36 -11.26 -0.08 5.48
N GLN A 37 -11.91 0.21 4.38
CA GLN A 37 -13.24 0.82 4.34
C GLN A 37 -14.17 0.01 3.45
N ASN A 38 -15.47 -0.01 3.78
CA ASN A 38 -16.50 -0.66 2.98
C ASN A 38 -16.11 -2.10 2.57
N LYS A 39 -15.82 -2.96 3.56
CA LYS A 39 -15.40 -4.36 3.38
C LYS A 39 -14.02 -4.54 2.72
N GLY A 40 -13.18 -3.52 2.69
CA GLY A 40 -11.78 -3.67 2.29
C GLY A 40 -11.01 -4.55 3.28
N GLU A 41 -10.02 -5.28 2.79
CA GLU A 41 -9.21 -6.20 3.59
C GLU A 41 -7.72 -5.92 3.38
N ILE A 42 -6.94 -5.96 4.48
CA ILE A 42 -5.49 -5.79 4.45
C ILE A 42 -4.87 -6.88 5.32
N VAL A 43 -3.97 -7.66 4.71
CA VAL A 43 -3.26 -8.76 5.39
C VAL A 43 -1.77 -8.65 5.10
N PHE A 44 -0.96 -8.80 6.16
CA PHE A 44 0.51 -8.88 6.07
C PHE A 44 0.98 -10.24 6.56
N GLY A 45 2.00 -10.77 5.92
CA GLY A 45 2.73 -11.95 6.40
C GLY A 45 3.68 -11.61 7.55
N ASP A 46 4.66 -12.48 7.76
CA ASP A 46 5.68 -12.36 8.79
C ASP A 46 6.79 -11.39 8.39
N ASN A 47 7.47 -10.84 9.40
CA ASN A 47 8.69 -10.02 9.26
C ASN A 47 8.56 -8.84 8.29
N CYS A 48 7.39 -8.19 8.25
CA CYS A 48 7.17 -7.02 7.42
C CYS A 48 7.60 -5.74 8.13
N THR A 49 8.19 -4.80 7.38
CA THR A 49 8.62 -3.51 7.89
C THR A 49 8.06 -2.37 7.04
N LEU A 50 7.28 -1.50 7.66
CA LEU A 50 6.74 -0.28 7.03
C LEU A 50 7.44 0.94 7.61
N VAL A 51 8.05 1.74 6.76
CA VAL A 51 8.76 2.98 7.13
C VAL A 51 7.96 4.19 6.62
N SER A 52 7.50 5.02 7.54
CA SER A 52 6.80 6.27 7.27
C SER A 52 7.45 7.42 8.04
N SER A 53 8.73 7.65 7.75
CA SER A 53 9.54 8.63 8.48
C SER A 53 10.69 9.13 7.61
N PRO A 54 10.77 10.44 7.33
CA PRO A 54 11.87 11.04 6.59
C PRO A 54 13.21 10.97 7.33
N GLN A 55 13.19 10.78 8.66
CA GLN A 55 14.40 10.61 9.46
C GLN A 55 15.02 9.22 9.32
N ILE A 56 14.22 8.21 8.93
CA ILE A 56 14.68 6.83 8.70
C ILE A 56 15.00 6.62 7.22
N ASN A 57 14.08 7.02 6.34
CA ASN A 57 14.29 7.03 4.90
C ASN A 57 13.92 8.40 4.34
N PRO A 58 14.89 9.24 3.95
CA PRO A 58 14.61 10.56 3.39
C PRO A 58 14.00 10.51 1.98
N VAL A 59 14.09 9.35 1.30
CA VAL A 59 13.51 9.16 -0.02
C VAL A 59 11.99 9.00 0.10
N GLY A 60 11.24 9.67 -0.75
CA GLY A 60 9.77 9.68 -0.71
C GLY A 60 9.17 10.89 0.00
N GLY A 61 10.01 11.82 0.45
CA GLY A 61 9.58 13.10 1.02
C GLY A 61 8.95 12.99 2.41
N GLY A 62 8.29 14.06 2.84
CA GLY A 62 7.62 14.13 4.15
C GLY A 62 6.20 13.55 4.17
N THR A 63 5.74 12.89 3.11
CA THR A 63 4.39 12.33 3.04
C THR A 63 4.33 11.03 3.84
N PRO A 64 3.39 10.89 4.78
CA PRO A 64 3.20 9.64 5.49
C PRO A 64 2.80 8.53 4.51
N MET A 65 3.28 7.30 4.77
CA MET A 65 2.80 6.12 4.04
C MET A 65 1.28 5.98 4.15
N VAL A 66 0.65 5.62 3.03
CA VAL A 66 -0.78 5.34 2.95
C VAL A 66 -0.99 3.94 2.36
N ILE A 67 -1.65 3.06 3.11
CA ILE A 67 -2.13 1.76 2.60
C ILE A 67 -3.64 1.75 2.77
N CYS A 68 -4.36 1.65 1.65
CA CYS A 68 -5.80 1.83 1.66
C CYS A 68 -6.51 0.78 0.80
N ALA A 69 -7.37 -0.04 1.42
CA ALA A 69 -8.28 -0.95 0.74
C ALA A 69 -9.73 -0.44 0.88
N LYS A 70 -10.43 -0.27 -0.24
CA LYS A 70 -11.80 0.27 -0.28
C LYS A 70 -12.73 -0.63 -1.10
N ASN A 71 -14.03 -0.56 -0.76
CA ASN A 71 -15.12 -1.15 -1.57
C ASN A 71 -14.90 -2.65 -1.90
N GLY A 72 -14.46 -3.42 -0.91
CA GLY A 72 -14.18 -4.84 -1.06
C GLY A 72 -12.79 -5.16 -1.65
N GLY A 73 -11.97 -4.14 -1.90
CA GLY A 73 -10.59 -4.33 -2.36
C GLY A 73 -9.74 -5.11 -1.35
N LYS A 74 -8.82 -5.92 -1.86
CA LYS A 74 -7.97 -6.80 -1.05
C LYS A 74 -6.50 -6.47 -1.26
N ILE A 75 -5.79 -6.18 -0.17
CA ILE A 75 -4.32 -6.03 -0.17
C ILE A 75 -3.73 -7.22 0.57
N GLN A 76 -2.93 -8.01 -0.14
CA GLN A 76 -2.19 -9.15 0.40
C GLN A 76 -0.70 -8.87 0.30
N ILE A 77 -0.03 -8.87 1.43
CA ILE A 77 1.41 -8.63 1.52
C ILE A 77 2.04 -9.85 2.16
N GLY A 78 2.97 -10.47 1.44
CA GLY A 78 3.68 -11.68 1.85
C GLY A 78 4.66 -11.46 3.00
N ASN A 79 5.59 -12.39 3.14
CA ASN A 79 6.60 -12.38 4.20
C ASN A 79 7.82 -11.55 3.79
N ASN A 80 8.55 -11.00 4.79
CA ASN A 80 9.82 -10.27 4.59
C ASN A 80 9.67 -9.05 3.67
N VAL A 81 8.50 -8.42 3.62
CA VAL A 81 8.23 -7.28 2.75
C VAL A 81 8.65 -5.98 3.44
N GLY A 82 9.39 -5.14 2.70
CA GLY A 82 9.78 -3.81 3.12
C GLY A 82 9.10 -2.72 2.27
N ILE A 83 8.45 -1.75 2.91
CA ILE A 83 7.79 -0.63 2.20
C ILE A 83 8.19 0.68 2.86
N SER A 84 8.61 1.67 2.06
CA SER A 84 9.02 2.99 2.56
C SER A 84 8.18 4.10 1.95
N ASN A 85 7.64 5.01 2.78
CA ASN A 85 7.05 6.31 2.37
C ASN A 85 6.24 6.27 1.06
N SER A 86 5.36 5.30 0.88
CA SER A 86 4.68 5.03 -0.41
C SER A 86 3.17 4.91 -0.25
N GLU A 87 2.46 5.01 -1.36
CA GLU A 87 1.00 4.90 -1.40
C GLU A 87 0.59 3.59 -2.08
N ILE A 88 -0.27 2.81 -1.43
CA ILE A 88 -0.88 1.59 -1.97
C ILE A 88 -2.40 1.75 -1.85
N ILE A 89 -3.08 1.95 -2.97
CA ILE A 89 -4.52 2.23 -3.01
C ILE A 89 -5.22 1.13 -3.81
N CYS A 90 -6.09 0.39 -3.14
CA CYS A 90 -6.73 -0.80 -3.68
C CYS A 90 -8.25 -0.67 -3.71
N LEU A 91 -8.84 -0.95 -4.87
CA LEU A 91 -10.28 -1.09 -5.08
C LEU A 91 -10.69 -2.51 -5.49
N LYS A 92 -9.77 -3.33 -5.96
CA LYS A 92 -9.98 -4.70 -6.40
C LYS A 92 -9.00 -5.67 -5.73
N GLU A 93 -7.72 -5.65 -6.15
CA GLU A 93 -6.71 -6.54 -5.60
C GLU A 93 -5.29 -6.04 -5.84
N ILE A 94 -4.48 -6.01 -4.78
CA ILE A 94 -3.04 -5.77 -4.86
C ILE A 94 -2.32 -6.86 -4.07
N ILE A 95 -1.38 -7.55 -4.74
CA ILE A 95 -0.59 -8.61 -4.14
C ILE A 95 0.89 -8.23 -4.21
N LEU A 96 1.55 -8.18 -3.06
CA LEU A 96 3.00 -8.17 -2.93
C LEU A 96 3.40 -9.55 -2.42
N GLU A 97 4.14 -10.31 -3.23
CA GLU A 97 4.62 -11.64 -2.80
C GLU A 97 5.78 -11.50 -1.80
N ASP A 98 6.35 -12.62 -1.36
CA ASP A 98 7.42 -12.65 -0.37
C ASP A 98 8.69 -11.92 -0.84
N ASN A 99 9.44 -11.36 0.11
CA ASN A 99 10.75 -10.72 -0.13
C ASN A 99 10.70 -9.48 -1.06
N VAL A 100 9.52 -8.88 -1.27
CA VAL A 100 9.37 -7.67 -2.08
C VAL A 100 9.85 -6.44 -1.32
N LEU A 101 10.57 -5.54 -2.02
CA LEU A 101 10.97 -4.24 -1.50
C LEU A 101 10.33 -3.12 -2.33
N ILE A 102 9.69 -2.16 -1.64
CA ILE A 102 9.12 -0.96 -2.25
C ILE A 102 9.88 0.26 -1.76
N GLY A 103 10.53 0.94 -2.68
CA GLY A 103 11.26 2.19 -2.46
C GLY A 103 10.36 3.34 -2.05
N GLY A 104 10.95 4.44 -1.58
CA GLY A 104 10.20 5.61 -1.12
C GLY A 104 9.54 6.39 -2.25
N GLY A 105 8.36 6.96 -2.00
CA GLY A 105 7.62 7.79 -2.96
C GLY A 105 6.93 7.01 -4.07
N CYS A 106 6.81 5.68 -3.96
CA CYS A 106 6.07 4.90 -4.95
C CYS A 106 4.57 5.07 -4.80
N ALA A 107 3.85 4.97 -5.92
CA ALA A 107 2.39 4.91 -5.97
C ALA A 107 1.96 3.61 -6.66
N ILE A 108 1.22 2.75 -5.95
CA ILE A 108 0.71 1.47 -6.46
C ILE A 108 -0.82 1.53 -6.42
N MET A 109 -1.46 1.44 -7.58
CA MET A 109 -2.89 1.61 -7.72
C MET A 109 -3.47 0.58 -8.69
N ASP A 110 -4.53 -0.10 -8.28
CA ASP A 110 -5.24 -1.10 -9.08
C ASP A 110 -6.45 -0.55 -9.83
N SER A 111 -6.62 0.76 -9.85
CA SER A 111 -7.79 1.43 -10.42
C SER A 111 -7.42 2.74 -11.10
N ASP A 112 -8.22 3.15 -12.08
CA ASP A 112 -8.11 4.49 -12.68
C ASP A 112 -8.63 5.61 -11.77
N HIS A 113 -9.36 5.31 -10.70
CA HIS A 113 -10.01 6.22 -9.76
C HIS A 113 -11.03 7.17 -10.38
N HIS A 114 -10.94 7.46 -11.67
CA HIS A 114 -11.87 8.25 -12.46
C HIS A 114 -12.09 7.61 -13.83
N PRO A 115 -13.27 7.81 -14.45
CA PRO A 115 -13.50 7.37 -15.82
C PRO A 115 -12.48 7.98 -16.78
N LYS A 116 -11.91 7.17 -17.69
CA LYS A 116 -11.03 7.67 -18.74
C LYS A 116 -11.77 8.46 -19.80
N ASP A 117 -12.99 8.04 -20.13
CA ASP A 117 -13.86 8.75 -21.06
C ASP A 117 -14.22 10.13 -20.50
N TYR A 118 -14.14 11.15 -21.35
CA TYR A 118 -14.39 12.53 -20.97
C TYR A 118 -15.81 12.76 -20.48
N TYR A 119 -16.82 12.31 -21.22
CA TYR A 119 -18.22 12.56 -20.89
C TYR A 119 -18.65 11.79 -19.63
N LYS A 120 -18.16 10.57 -19.46
CA LYS A 120 -18.36 9.79 -18.24
C LYS A 120 -17.72 10.46 -17.02
N ARG A 121 -16.53 11.03 -17.20
CA ARG A 121 -15.79 11.71 -16.12
C ARG A 121 -16.49 12.99 -15.68
N ILE A 122 -16.97 13.85 -16.58
CA ILE A 122 -17.70 15.07 -16.20
C ILE A 122 -19.05 14.76 -15.56
N ASN A 123 -19.69 13.64 -15.92
CA ASN A 123 -20.93 13.18 -15.33
C ASN A 123 -20.72 12.34 -14.05
N ASN A 124 -19.47 12.20 -13.60
CA ASN A 124 -19.09 11.42 -12.40
C ASN A 124 -19.63 9.97 -12.42
N ASP A 125 -19.62 9.34 -13.60
CA ASP A 125 -20.04 7.93 -13.82
C ASP A 125 -19.01 6.99 -13.20
N ARG A 126 -19.18 6.70 -11.92
CA ARG A 126 -18.26 5.85 -11.15
C ARG A 126 -18.30 4.38 -11.54
N GLU A 127 -19.38 3.93 -12.15
CA GLU A 127 -19.52 2.53 -12.59
C GLU A 127 -18.59 2.21 -13.76
N SER A 128 -18.21 3.22 -14.53
CA SER A 128 -17.27 3.07 -15.64
C SER A 128 -15.79 3.10 -15.23
N ILE A 129 -15.47 3.19 -13.93
CA ILE A 129 -14.09 3.13 -13.42
C ILE A 129 -13.56 1.71 -13.58
N ILE A 130 -12.42 1.58 -14.28
CA ILE A 130 -11.80 0.27 -14.53
C ILE A 130 -10.79 -0.03 -13.42
N SER A 131 -10.89 -1.24 -12.87
CA SER A 131 -9.92 -1.80 -11.93
C SER A 131 -9.40 -3.14 -12.43
N ALA A 132 -8.11 -3.40 -12.26
CA ALA A 132 -7.49 -4.69 -12.56
C ALA A 132 -6.38 -4.97 -11.52
N PRO A 133 -6.18 -6.24 -11.12
CA PRO A 133 -5.20 -6.59 -10.11
C PRO A 133 -3.81 -6.08 -10.43
N VAL A 134 -3.05 -5.71 -9.38
CA VAL A 134 -1.61 -5.47 -9.46
C VAL A 134 -0.90 -6.57 -8.68
N ILE A 135 0.11 -7.18 -9.31
CA ILE A 135 0.88 -8.27 -8.69
C ILE A 135 2.36 -7.90 -8.77
N ILE A 136 3.02 -7.84 -7.61
CA ILE A 136 4.47 -7.68 -7.53
C ILE A 136 5.03 -8.99 -6.99
N LYS A 137 5.74 -9.70 -7.86
CA LYS A 137 6.18 -11.06 -7.58
C LYS A 137 7.39 -11.11 -6.67
N GLU A 138 7.59 -12.29 -6.08
CA GLU A 138 8.63 -12.59 -5.10
C GLU A 138 9.99 -12.00 -5.47
N GLY A 139 10.64 -11.38 -4.49
CA GLY A 139 11.99 -10.85 -4.61
C GLY A 139 12.13 -9.64 -5.52
N ALA A 140 11.04 -9.06 -6.03
CA ALA A 140 11.10 -7.86 -6.86
C ALA A 140 11.43 -6.62 -6.03
N PHE A 141 12.21 -5.70 -6.62
CA PHE A 141 12.51 -4.39 -6.06
C PHE A 141 11.89 -3.29 -6.92
N VAL A 142 10.93 -2.56 -6.37
CA VAL A 142 10.36 -1.38 -7.00
C VAL A 142 11.16 -0.16 -6.54
N GLY A 143 11.92 0.43 -7.46
CA GLY A 143 12.73 1.61 -7.20
C GLY A 143 11.90 2.81 -6.75
N ALA A 144 12.54 3.76 -6.06
CA ALA A 144 11.87 4.94 -5.55
C ALA A 144 11.16 5.76 -6.65
N TYR A 145 10.04 6.40 -6.28
CA TYR A 145 9.21 7.24 -7.16
C TYR A 145 8.58 6.51 -8.37
N SER A 146 8.53 5.18 -8.32
CA SER A 146 7.84 4.40 -9.35
C SER A 146 6.32 4.51 -9.21
N VAL A 147 5.63 4.50 -10.34
CA VAL A 147 4.16 4.42 -10.39
C VAL A 147 3.76 3.11 -11.05
N ILE A 148 3.09 2.24 -10.29
CA ILE A 148 2.55 0.96 -10.77
C ILE A 148 1.04 1.08 -10.88
N LEU A 149 0.53 0.90 -12.08
CA LEU A 149 -0.90 1.06 -12.36
C LEU A 149 -1.61 -0.29 -12.50
N LYS A 150 -2.93 -0.22 -12.53
CA LYS A 150 -3.81 -1.38 -12.66
C LYS A 150 -3.40 -2.34 -13.78
N GLY A 151 -3.52 -3.62 -13.52
CA GLY A 151 -3.23 -4.70 -14.47
C GLY A 151 -1.74 -5.02 -14.64
N VAL A 152 -0.84 -4.31 -13.96
CA VAL A 152 0.60 -4.55 -14.06
C VAL A 152 1.00 -5.76 -13.21
N THR A 153 1.84 -6.60 -13.76
CA THR A 153 2.60 -7.63 -13.03
C THR A 153 4.08 -7.32 -13.13
N VAL A 154 4.72 -7.04 -11.99
CA VAL A 154 6.18 -6.94 -11.87
C VAL A 154 6.72 -8.36 -11.70
N GLY A 155 7.70 -8.74 -12.51
CA GLY A 155 8.24 -10.10 -12.54
C GLY A 155 9.01 -10.47 -11.27
N ARG A 156 9.24 -11.78 -11.08
CA ARG A 156 10.04 -12.32 -9.98
C ARG A 156 11.50 -11.84 -10.11
N HIS A 157 12.09 -11.43 -8.98
CA HIS A 157 13.51 -11.01 -8.87
C HIS A 157 13.90 -9.84 -9.81
N SER A 158 12.95 -9.02 -10.29
CA SER A 158 13.22 -7.86 -11.14
C SER A 158 13.52 -6.61 -10.32
#